data_7dc000c93ac2960861bccc1c2de2740a
#
_entry.id   7dc000c93ac2960861bccc1c2de2740a
#
_cell.length_a   1.000
_cell.length_b   1.000
_cell.length_c   1.000
_cell.angle_alpha   90.00
_cell.angle_beta   90.00
_cell.angle_gamma   90.00
#
_symmetry.space_group_name_H-M   'P 1'
#
loop_
_entity.id
_entity.type
_entity.pdbx_description
1 polymer ?
#
loop_
_entity_poly.entity_id
_entity_poly.type
_entity_poly.pdbx_seq_one_letter_code
_entity_poly.pdbx_strand_id
1 'polypeptide(L)'
;MLNLLKQGYQSRVPLDDCTIKTICKAANKGDSLASEVIEYVGRHLGKTIAIAINLFNPQKIVIAGEIPEADKVLLPAIESCINTQALKAFRTNLPVVRSELDHRSAIGAFALVKRAMLNGILLQHLLEN
;
A
#
# COMPACT_ATOMS: atom_id res chain seq x y z
N MET A 1 14.15 -9.08 -5.02
CA MET A 1 13.78 -10.51 -4.96
C MET A 1 14.41 -11.33 -6.07
N LEU A 2 14.09 -11.14 -7.34
CA LEU A 2 14.58 -11.95 -8.45
C LEU A 2 16.12 -12.04 -8.52
N ASN A 3 16.82 -10.93 -8.29
CA ASN A 3 18.29 -10.92 -8.27
C ASN A 3 18.88 -11.75 -7.11
N LEU A 4 18.22 -11.75 -5.96
CA LEU A 4 18.64 -12.53 -4.80
C LEU A 4 18.44 -14.04 -5.03
N LEU A 5 17.33 -14.42 -5.67
CA LEU A 5 17.10 -15.81 -6.09
C LEU A 5 18.16 -16.30 -7.09
N LYS A 6 18.53 -15.44 -8.08
CA LYS A 6 19.61 -15.77 -9.04
C LYS A 6 20.99 -15.89 -8.37
N GLN A 7 21.21 -15.26 -7.24
CA GLN A 7 22.42 -15.35 -6.43
C GLN A 7 22.44 -16.58 -5.49
N GLY A 8 21.42 -17.44 -5.56
CA GLY A 8 21.36 -18.69 -4.79
C GLY A 8 20.70 -18.58 -3.41
N TYR A 9 20.05 -17.45 -3.10
CA TYR A 9 19.26 -17.35 -1.85
C TYR A 9 18.05 -18.27 -1.91
N GLN A 10 17.84 -19.04 -0.85
CA GLN A 10 16.72 -19.99 -0.76
C GLN A 10 15.40 -19.27 -0.43
N SER A 11 14.36 -19.57 -1.21
CA SER A 11 12.99 -19.09 -0.98
C SER A 11 12.01 -20.12 -1.56
N ARG A 12 10.77 -20.07 -1.07
CA ARG A 12 9.65 -20.82 -1.63
C ARG A 12 9.06 -20.19 -2.90
N VAL A 13 9.54 -18.99 -3.26
CA VAL A 13 9.11 -18.30 -4.48
C VAL A 13 9.86 -18.88 -5.67
N PRO A 14 9.16 -19.45 -6.68
CA PRO A 14 9.82 -19.98 -7.87
C PRO A 14 10.44 -18.84 -8.69
N LEU A 15 11.58 -19.14 -9.34
CA LEU A 15 12.25 -18.20 -10.24
C LEU A 15 11.34 -17.77 -11.40
N ASP A 16 10.56 -18.73 -11.92
CA ASP A 16 9.70 -18.54 -13.09
C ASP A 16 8.41 -17.77 -12.76
N ASP A 17 8.01 -17.69 -11.48
CA ASP A 17 6.80 -16.98 -11.03
C ASP A 17 7.11 -16.01 -9.87
N CYS A 18 8.13 -15.18 -10.06
CA CYS A 18 8.52 -14.16 -9.09
C CYS A 18 7.66 -12.88 -9.24
N THR A 19 6.36 -13.01 -9.05
CA THR A 19 5.39 -11.91 -9.07
C THR A 19 5.20 -11.30 -7.68
N ILE A 20 4.67 -10.06 -7.61
CA ILE A 20 4.34 -9.41 -6.33
C ILE A 20 3.42 -10.31 -5.50
N LYS A 21 2.42 -10.91 -6.14
CA LYS A 21 1.43 -11.77 -5.50
C LYS A 21 2.05 -13.04 -4.89
N THR A 22 2.98 -13.69 -5.60
CA THR A 22 3.68 -14.87 -5.08
C THR A 22 4.61 -14.53 -3.93
N ILE A 23 5.31 -13.39 -4.01
CA ILE A 23 6.17 -12.87 -2.93
C ILE A 23 5.35 -12.58 -1.67
N CYS A 24 4.23 -11.87 -1.81
CA CYS A 24 3.34 -11.57 -0.68
C CYS A 24 2.79 -12.82 -0.01
N LYS A 25 2.36 -13.81 -0.80
CA LYS A 25 1.89 -15.10 -0.27
C LYS A 25 2.99 -15.87 0.45
N ALA A 26 4.21 -15.86 -0.07
CA ALA A 26 5.36 -16.51 0.55
C ALA A 26 5.74 -15.84 1.88
N ALA A 27 5.77 -14.50 1.92
CA ALA A 27 6.02 -13.73 3.13
C ALA A 27 4.99 -14.05 4.23
N ASN A 28 3.70 -14.06 3.90
CA ASN A 28 2.64 -14.42 4.85
C ASN A 28 2.73 -15.87 5.37
N LYS A 29 3.39 -16.76 4.62
CA LYS A 29 3.68 -18.16 5.02
C LYS A 29 5.00 -18.32 5.76
N GLY A 30 5.69 -17.22 6.09
CA GLY A 30 6.94 -17.22 6.83
C GLY A 30 8.18 -17.57 6.00
N ASP A 31 8.17 -17.33 4.69
CA ASP A 31 9.37 -17.38 3.88
C ASP A 31 10.32 -16.24 4.28
N SER A 32 11.54 -16.58 4.68
CA SER A 32 12.51 -15.63 5.24
C SER A 32 12.89 -14.55 4.22
N LEU A 33 13.24 -14.95 3.00
CA LEU A 33 13.69 -14.02 1.97
C LEU A 33 12.54 -13.12 1.50
N ALA A 34 11.35 -13.68 1.31
CA ALA A 34 10.17 -12.91 0.93
C ALA A 34 9.78 -11.92 2.04
N SER A 35 9.85 -12.34 3.31
CA SER A 35 9.59 -11.46 4.46
C SER A 35 10.58 -10.30 4.52
N GLU A 36 11.88 -10.57 4.36
CA GLU A 36 12.92 -9.53 4.35
C GLU A 36 12.69 -8.49 3.24
N VAL A 37 12.32 -8.94 2.05
CA VAL A 37 12.00 -8.05 0.91
C VAL A 37 10.77 -7.18 1.23
N ILE A 38 9.70 -7.77 1.78
CA ILE A 38 8.50 -7.01 2.16
C ILE A 38 8.78 -6.04 3.31
N GLU A 39 9.55 -6.45 4.32
CA GLU A 39 9.98 -5.54 5.40
C GLU A 39 10.81 -4.37 4.89
N TYR A 40 11.73 -4.63 3.96
CA TYR A 40 12.53 -3.57 3.34
C TYR A 40 11.62 -2.54 2.67
N VAL A 41 10.65 -2.99 1.87
CA VAL A 41 9.65 -2.12 1.24
C VAL A 41 8.82 -1.40 2.29
N GLY A 42 8.37 -2.12 3.32
CA GLY A 42 7.59 -1.56 4.44
C GLY A 42 8.32 -0.45 5.18
N ARG A 43 9.61 -0.61 5.43
CA ARG A 43 10.44 0.44 6.06
C ARG A 43 10.55 1.69 5.20
N HIS A 44 10.76 1.54 3.90
CA HIS A 44 10.83 2.70 2.99
C HIS A 44 9.48 3.42 2.86
N LEU A 45 8.40 2.65 2.72
CA LEU A 45 7.05 3.19 2.68
C LEU A 45 6.69 3.89 3.99
N GLY A 46 7.02 3.28 5.13
CA GLY A 46 6.79 3.85 6.45
C GLY A 46 7.52 5.19 6.68
N LYS A 47 8.74 5.34 6.17
CA LYS A 47 9.46 6.63 6.19
C LYS A 47 8.71 7.70 5.41
N THR A 48 8.25 7.38 4.20
CA THR A 48 7.50 8.32 3.36
C THR A 48 6.16 8.69 4.02
N ILE A 49 5.47 7.71 4.59
CA ILE A 49 4.22 7.94 5.33
C ILE A 49 4.47 8.83 6.57
N ALA A 50 5.54 8.61 7.31
CA ALA A 50 5.87 9.45 8.47
C ALA A 50 6.10 10.92 8.07
N ILE A 51 6.73 11.18 6.94
CA ILE A 51 6.85 12.54 6.38
C ILE A 51 5.46 13.11 6.06
N ALA A 52 4.61 12.35 5.40
CA ALA A 52 3.25 12.79 5.07
C ALA A 52 2.40 13.06 6.33
N ILE A 53 2.54 12.24 7.37
CA ILE A 53 1.88 12.47 8.66
C ILE A 53 2.30 13.81 9.26
N ASN A 54 3.61 14.08 9.28
CA ASN A 54 4.15 15.31 9.84
C ASN A 54 3.75 16.57 9.06
N LEU A 55 3.55 16.45 7.75
CA LEU A 55 3.18 17.58 6.87
C LEU A 55 1.67 17.85 6.87
N PHE A 56 0.86 16.79 6.86
CA PHE A 56 -0.57 16.92 6.56
C PHE A 56 -1.49 16.59 7.74
N ASN A 57 -0.94 16.01 8.82
CA ASN A 57 -1.71 15.56 9.99
C ASN A 57 -3.01 14.80 9.59
N PRO A 58 -2.92 13.71 8.83
CA PRO A 58 -4.08 13.00 8.31
C PRO A 58 -4.84 12.28 9.44
N GLN A 59 -6.13 12.11 9.26
CA GLN A 59 -6.97 11.36 10.20
C GLN A 59 -6.91 9.84 10.00
N LYS A 60 -6.43 9.38 8.84
CA LYS A 60 -6.33 7.95 8.47
C LYS A 60 -5.35 7.76 7.33
N ILE A 61 -4.58 6.68 7.37
CA ILE A 61 -3.74 6.21 6.27
C ILE A 61 -4.36 4.95 5.67
N VAL A 62 -4.59 4.96 4.37
CA VAL A 62 -5.09 3.80 3.63
C VAL A 62 -4.03 3.35 2.62
N ILE A 63 -3.55 2.13 2.75
CA ILE A 63 -2.55 1.55 1.85
C ILE A 63 -3.28 0.69 0.82
N ALA A 64 -3.11 1.03 -0.45
CA ALA A 64 -3.72 0.34 -1.57
C ALA A 64 -2.66 -0.25 -2.51
N GLY A 65 -3.04 -1.24 -3.33
CA GLY A 65 -2.14 -1.94 -4.25
C GLY A 65 -2.10 -3.44 -3.98
N GLU A 66 -1.09 -4.13 -4.51
CA GLU A 66 -0.90 -5.57 -4.33
C GLU A 66 -0.03 -5.90 -3.11
N ILE A 67 0.97 -5.07 -2.80
CA ILE A 67 1.89 -5.29 -1.67
C ILE A 67 1.17 -5.38 -0.32
N PRO A 68 0.11 -4.62 -0.03
CA PRO A 68 -0.68 -4.78 1.19
C PRO A 68 -1.31 -6.17 1.39
N GLU A 69 -1.27 -7.06 0.41
CA GLU A 69 -1.63 -8.47 0.61
C GLU A 69 -0.68 -9.20 1.58
N ALA A 70 0.55 -8.70 1.75
CA ALA A 70 1.50 -9.16 2.76
C ALA A 70 1.35 -8.41 4.10
N ASP A 71 0.12 -8.18 4.55
CA ASP A 71 -0.25 -7.35 5.70
C ASP A 71 0.46 -7.76 7.00
N LYS A 72 0.64 -9.05 7.22
CA LYS A 72 1.30 -9.60 8.42
C LYS A 72 2.75 -9.15 8.57
N VAL A 73 3.42 -8.82 7.49
CA VAL A 73 4.83 -8.40 7.48
C VAL A 73 4.93 -6.89 7.19
N LEU A 74 4.15 -6.41 6.21
CA LEU A 74 4.21 -5.03 5.74
C LEU A 74 3.75 -4.02 6.79
N LEU A 75 2.57 -4.24 7.40
CA LEU A 75 1.99 -3.27 8.34
C LEU A 75 2.86 -3.04 9.58
N PRO A 76 3.39 -4.08 10.27
CA PRO A 76 4.29 -3.87 11.39
C PRO A 76 5.56 -3.09 11.02
N ALA A 77 6.13 -3.32 9.82
CA ALA A 77 7.30 -2.59 9.34
C ALA A 77 7.01 -1.10 9.10
N ILE A 78 5.83 -0.78 8.56
CA ILE A 78 5.35 0.59 8.37
C ILE A 78 5.13 1.27 9.72
N GLU A 79 4.39 0.62 10.63
CA GLU A 79 4.07 1.14 11.95
C GLU A 79 5.31 1.42 12.79
N SER A 80 6.32 0.54 12.73
CA SER A 80 7.60 0.74 13.38
C SER A 80 8.27 2.05 12.93
N CYS A 81 8.27 2.34 11.63
CA CYS A 81 8.82 3.59 11.09
C CYS A 81 8.00 4.81 11.50
N ILE A 82 6.66 4.72 11.44
CA ILE A 82 5.77 5.80 11.89
C ILE A 82 6.03 6.09 13.38
N ASN A 83 6.17 5.06 14.20
CA ASN A 83 6.40 5.21 15.63
C ASN A 83 7.74 5.87 15.98
N THR A 84 8.73 5.75 15.12
CA THR A 84 10.06 6.34 15.33
C THR A 84 10.23 7.70 14.68
N GLN A 85 9.53 8.00 13.59
CA GLN A 85 9.79 9.18 12.76
C GLN A 85 8.66 10.20 12.71
N ALA A 86 7.41 9.80 12.99
CA ALA A 86 6.30 10.74 13.07
C ALA A 86 6.17 11.36 14.46
N LEU A 87 5.79 12.63 14.51
CA LEU A 87 5.53 13.35 15.76
C LEU A 87 4.43 12.66 16.55
N LYS A 88 4.65 12.47 17.85
CA LYS A 88 3.73 11.76 18.73
C LYS A 88 2.31 12.33 18.66
N ALA A 89 2.17 13.66 18.61
CA ALA A 89 0.87 14.32 18.54
C ALA A 89 0.07 13.95 17.29
N PHE A 90 0.72 13.69 16.15
CA PHE A 90 0.07 13.40 14.87
C PHE A 90 -0.15 11.90 14.61
N ARG A 91 0.58 11.02 15.31
CA ARG A 91 0.45 9.56 15.15
C ARG A 91 -0.46 8.91 16.21
N THR A 92 -0.80 9.62 17.28
CA THR A 92 -1.67 9.09 18.33
C THR A 92 -3.06 8.83 17.76
N ASN A 93 -3.54 7.59 17.88
CA ASN A 93 -4.82 7.13 17.34
C ASN A 93 -4.95 7.24 15.80
N LEU A 94 -3.84 7.31 15.06
CA LEU A 94 -3.86 7.32 13.60
C LEU A 94 -3.98 5.89 13.06
N PRO A 95 -5.11 5.50 12.47
CA PRO A 95 -5.25 4.17 11.90
C PRO A 95 -4.49 4.06 10.58
N VAL A 96 -3.67 3.02 10.48
CA VAL A 96 -3.00 2.62 9.23
C VAL A 96 -3.64 1.30 8.79
N VAL A 97 -4.36 1.33 7.69
CA VAL A 97 -5.16 0.18 7.26
C VAL A 97 -4.92 -0.18 5.79
N ARG A 98 -5.15 -1.43 5.46
CA ARG A 98 -5.21 -1.91 4.08
C ARG A 98 -6.53 -1.50 3.43
N SER A 99 -6.51 -1.13 2.15
CA SER A 99 -7.72 -0.95 1.35
C SER A 99 -8.37 -2.31 1.07
N GLU A 100 -9.66 -2.42 1.33
CA GLU A 100 -10.47 -3.61 1.03
C GLU A 100 -11.11 -3.54 -0.36
N LEU A 101 -10.95 -2.42 -1.08
CA LEU A 101 -11.54 -2.25 -2.41
C LEU A 101 -10.83 -3.09 -3.45
N ASP A 102 -11.56 -3.98 -4.11
CA ASP A 102 -11.15 -4.62 -5.35
C ASP A 102 -11.41 -3.69 -6.54
N HIS A 103 -10.70 -3.90 -7.65
CA HIS A 103 -10.86 -3.09 -8.87
C HIS A 103 -10.82 -1.57 -8.65
N ARG A 104 -9.91 -1.10 -7.81
CA ARG A 104 -9.80 0.29 -7.29
C ARG A 104 -9.85 1.36 -8.38
N SER A 105 -9.18 1.12 -9.51
CA SER A 105 -9.16 2.06 -10.63
C SER A 105 -10.53 2.22 -11.28
N ALA A 106 -11.26 1.10 -11.48
CA ALA A 106 -12.60 1.12 -12.06
C ALA A 106 -13.60 1.78 -11.09
N ILE A 107 -13.54 1.44 -9.79
CA ILE A 107 -14.40 2.04 -8.76
C ILE A 107 -14.11 3.54 -8.63
N GLY A 108 -12.83 3.93 -8.66
CA GLY A 108 -12.42 5.34 -8.61
C GLY A 108 -12.93 6.12 -9.83
N ALA A 109 -12.79 5.59 -11.03
CA ALA A 109 -13.33 6.19 -12.24
C ALA A 109 -14.85 6.32 -12.17
N PHE A 110 -15.56 5.27 -11.74
CA PHE A 110 -17.01 5.31 -11.56
C PHE A 110 -17.43 6.36 -10.53
N ALA A 111 -16.71 6.47 -9.41
CA ALA A 111 -16.98 7.46 -8.37
C ALA A 111 -16.82 8.90 -8.88
N LEU A 112 -15.81 9.16 -9.72
CA LEU A 112 -15.60 10.47 -10.35
C LEU A 112 -16.73 10.82 -11.30
N VAL A 113 -17.13 9.88 -12.17
CA VAL A 113 -18.27 10.08 -13.09
C VAL A 113 -19.56 10.32 -12.32
N LYS A 114 -19.86 9.47 -11.31
CA LYS A 114 -21.03 9.65 -10.45
C LYS A 114 -21.04 11.02 -9.77
N ARG A 115 -19.90 11.47 -9.23
CA ARG A 115 -19.77 12.78 -8.60
C ARG A 115 -20.02 13.91 -9.60
N ALA A 116 -19.46 13.82 -10.81
CA ALA A 116 -19.67 14.80 -11.87
C ALA A 116 -21.14 14.87 -12.31
N MET A 117 -21.82 13.72 -12.39
CA MET A 117 -23.27 13.67 -12.67
C MET A 117 -24.09 14.32 -11.56
N LEU A 118 -23.81 13.98 -10.30
CA LEU A 118 -24.56 14.52 -9.14
C LEU A 118 -24.34 16.03 -8.95
N ASN A 119 -23.18 16.55 -9.32
CA ASN A 119 -22.85 17.97 -9.23
C ASN A 119 -23.36 18.77 -10.46
N GLY A 120 -24.02 18.12 -11.44
CA GLY A 120 -24.53 18.78 -12.64
C GLY A 120 -23.47 19.18 -13.67
N ILE A 121 -22.19 18.94 -13.41
CA ILE A 121 -21.06 19.34 -14.28
C ILE A 121 -21.19 18.73 -15.69
N LEU A 122 -21.59 17.46 -15.79
CA LEU A 122 -21.79 16.78 -17.08
C LEU A 122 -22.98 17.36 -17.85
N LEU A 123 -24.05 17.76 -17.17
CA LEU A 123 -25.21 18.40 -17.79
C LEU A 123 -24.86 19.78 -18.33
N GLN A 124 -24.04 20.57 -17.60
CA GLN A 124 -23.57 21.87 -18.09
C GLN A 124 -22.75 21.73 -19.37
N HIS A 125 -21.79 20.80 -19.42
CA HIS A 125 -20.99 20.54 -20.63
C HIS A 125 -21.79 20.05 -21.82
N LEU A 126 -22.90 19.33 -21.61
CA LEU A 126 -23.78 18.86 -22.68
C LEU A 126 -24.70 19.98 -23.19
N LEU A 127 -24.97 21.01 -22.41
CA LEU A 127 -25.81 22.15 -22.79
C LEU A 127 -25.00 23.29 -23.45
N GLU A 128 -23.70 23.30 -23.27
CA GLU A 128 -22.77 24.29 -23.83
C GLU A 128 -22.22 23.91 -25.24
N ASN A 129 -22.52 22.70 -25.74
CA ASN A 129 -22.19 22.21 -27.08
C ASN A 129 -23.44 22.00 -27.91
#